data_ca15e18826600a022169f0c285221884
#
_entry.id   ca15e18826600a022169f0c285221884
#
_cell.length_a   1.000
_cell.length_b   1.000
_cell.length_c   1.000
_cell.angle_alpha   90.00
_cell.angle_beta   90.00
_cell.angle_gamma   90.00
#
_symmetry.space_group_name_H-M   'P 1'
#
loop_
_entity.id
_entity.type
_entity.pdbx_description
1 polymer ?
#
loop_
_entity_poly.entity_id
_entity_poly.type
_entity_poly.pdbx_seq_one_letter_code
_entity_poly.pdbx_strand_id
1 'polypeptide(L)'
;MAAPEVAGRISPYRAGYLPEDRRRIERRLFDGELVGVVSTSALELGIDVGGLDAALLVGYPGTIASTWQRAGRAGRGRAPSLAVLIALDDALDQYLMRHPDYLFSRPCEHAVIDPENPYILAGHLRCAAAEVALWEGDTQLFGPRALEVARVLEEHGDLIRRRERWYWAVPKRYPASDVEVRSASGDIYRIIETTEGRLLGTVDAARAFEQVHPGAIYLHQGEAY
;
A
#
# COMPACT_ATOMS: atom_id res chain seq x y z
N MET A 1 21.46 -22.75 13.19
CA MET A 1 21.56 -23.64 12.01
C MET A 1 20.26 -23.52 11.24
N ALA A 2 20.30 -23.10 9.98
CA ALA A 2 19.12 -23.11 9.15
C ALA A 2 18.70 -24.55 8.87
N ALA A 3 17.40 -24.84 8.97
CA ALA A 3 16.86 -26.14 8.58
C ALA A 3 16.79 -26.18 7.04
N PRO A 4 17.70 -26.83 6.34
CA PRO A 4 17.76 -26.77 4.87
C PRO A 4 16.50 -27.34 4.22
N GLU A 5 15.79 -28.20 4.89
CA GLU A 5 14.51 -28.78 4.44
C GLU A 5 13.38 -27.75 4.32
N VAL A 6 13.47 -26.63 5.04
CA VAL A 6 12.44 -25.60 5.08
C VAL A 6 12.82 -24.42 4.17
N ALA A 7 14.10 -24.23 3.89
CA ALA A 7 14.59 -23.06 3.15
C ALA A 7 13.93 -22.90 1.77
N GLY A 8 13.74 -24.01 1.04
CA GLY A 8 13.05 -24.01 -0.27
C GLY A 8 11.54 -23.74 -0.21
N ARG A 9 10.97 -23.75 0.99
CA ARG A 9 9.54 -23.51 1.24
C ARG A 9 9.25 -22.12 1.84
N ILE A 10 10.27 -21.25 1.90
CA ILE A 10 10.12 -19.85 2.32
C ILE A 10 10.38 -18.98 1.10
N SER A 11 9.53 -17.99 0.87
CA SER A 11 9.65 -17.06 -0.25
C SER A 11 9.71 -15.62 0.22
N PRO A 12 10.53 -14.76 -0.38
CA PRO A 12 10.40 -13.31 -0.19
C PRO A 12 9.13 -12.80 -0.86
N TYR A 13 8.54 -11.74 -0.27
CA TYR A 13 7.36 -11.07 -0.82
C TYR A 13 7.49 -9.56 -0.67
N ARG A 14 7.31 -8.81 -1.77
CA ARG A 14 7.47 -7.36 -1.80
C ARG A 14 6.38 -6.71 -2.67
N ALA A 15 5.98 -5.50 -2.31
CA ALA A 15 5.01 -4.70 -3.08
C ALA A 15 5.49 -4.39 -4.52
N GLY A 16 6.80 -4.22 -4.72
CA GLY A 16 7.42 -3.93 -6.02
C GLY A 16 7.51 -5.13 -6.97
N TYR A 17 7.13 -6.33 -6.55
CA TYR A 17 7.05 -7.48 -7.46
C TYR A 17 5.89 -7.31 -8.45
N LEU A 18 6.03 -7.90 -9.63
CA LEU A 18 4.95 -7.91 -10.62
C LEU A 18 3.69 -8.54 -10.03
N PRO A 19 2.49 -8.08 -10.40
CA PRO A 19 1.23 -8.64 -9.89
C PRO A 19 1.11 -10.15 -10.08
N GLU A 20 1.65 -10.69 -11.18
CA GLU A 20 1.67 -12.12 -11.49
C GLU A 20 2.53 -12.91 -10.51
N ASP A 21 3.72 -12.41 -10.20
CA ASP A 21 4.64 -13.02 -9.23
C ASP A 21 4.03 -13.02 -7.83
N ARG A 22 3.42 -11.91 -7.41
CA ARG A 22 2.73 -11.83 -6.13
C ARG A 22 1.62 -12.86 -6.02
N ARG A 23 0.73 -12.94 -7.02
CA ARG A 23 -0.35 -13.93 -7.07
C ARG A 23 0.15 -15.38 -7.08
N ARG A 24 1.33 -15.62 -7.69
CA ARG A 24 1.96 -16.94 -7.70
C ARG A 24 2.45 -17.32 -6.29
N ILE A 25 3.12 -16.40 -5.59
CA ILE A 25 3.59 -16.63 -4.21
C ILE A 25 2.41 -16.82 -3.27
N GLU A 26 1.38 -15.99 -3.38
CA GLU A 26 0.14 -16.08 -2.61
C GLU A 26 -0.52 -17.44 -2.78
N ARG A 27 -0.72 -17.91 -4.00
CA ARG A 27 -1.29 -19.25 -4.27
C ARG A 27 -0.46 -20.36 -3.66
N ARG A 28 0.85 -20.36 -3.85
CA ARG A 28 1.75 -21.37 -3.26
C ARG A 28 1.70 -21.39 -1.73
N LEU A 29 1.51 -20.22 -1.09
CA LEU A 29 1.32 -20.15 0.36
C LEU A 29 -0.05 -20.73 0.76
N PHE A 30 -1.10 -20.41 0.03
CA PHE A 30 -2.45 -20.93 0.25
C PHE A 30 -2.54 -22.46 0.09
N ASP A 31 -1.86 -22.99 -0.92
CA ASP A 31 -1.86 -24.42 -1.24
C ASP A 31 -0.93 -25.22 -0.29
N GLY A 32 -0.24 -24.55 0.65
CA GLY A 32 0.67 -25.16 1.61
C GLY A 32 2.00 -25.63 1.01
N GLU A 33 2.30 -25.25 -0.23
CA GLU A 33 3.61 -25.46 -0.83
C GLU A 33 4.70 -24.66 -0.10
N LEU A 34 4.38 -23.41 0.24
CA LEU A 34 5.20 -22.57 1.10
C LEU A 34 4.74 -22.71 2.56
N VAL A 35 5.70 -22.75 3.47
CA VAL A 35 5.45 -22.72 4.92
C VAL A 35 5.57 -21.30 5.49
N GLY A 36 6.13 -20.37 4.72
CA GLY A 36 6.25 -18.98 5.14
C GLY A 36 6.65 -18.04 4.03
N VAL A 37 6.43 -16.77 4.31
CA VAL A 37 6.90 -15.67 3.48
C VAL A 37 7.60 -14.63 4.34
N VAL A 38 8.69 -14.07 3.83
CA VAL A 38 9.40 -12.95 4.44
C VAL A 38 8.98 -11.69 3.68
N SER A 39 8.25 -10.81 4.35
CA SER A 39 7.66 -9.64 3.72
C SER A 39 8.07 -8.34 4.40
N THR A 40 8.09 -7.28 3.63
CA THR A 40 8.03 -5.91 4.14
C THR A 40 6.60 -5.58 4.58
N SER A 41 6.21 -4.30 4.64
CA SER A 41 4.81 -3.89 4.87
C SER A 41 3.82 -4.33 3.78
N ALA A 42 4.28 -5.03 2.74
CA ALA A 42 3.46 -5.43 1.59
C ALA A 42 2.26 -6.32 1.95
N LEU A 43 2.35 -7.08 3.04
CA LEU A 43 1.25 -7.92 3.55
C LEU A 43 0.41 -7.25 4.65
N GLU A 44 0.71 -6.01 5.01
CA GLU A 44 -0.01 -5.28 6.07
C GLU A 44 -1.46 -4.98 5.65
N LEU A 45 -1.67 -4.54 4.41
CA LEU A 45 -2.97 -4.12 3.88
C LEU A 45 -3.33 -4.82 2.56
N GLY A 46 -4.62 -5.06 2.40
CA GLY A 46 -5.23 -5.34 1.08
C GLY A 46 -5.10 -6.75 0.52
N ILE A 47 -4.44 -7.68 1.22
CA ILE A 47 -4.35 -9.08 0.77
C ILE A 47 -5.01 -9.97 1.80
N ASP A 48 -5.93 -10.79 1.32
CA ASP A 48 -6.51 -11.85 2.14
C ASP A 48 -5.60 -13.08 2.11
N VAL A 49 -4.53 -13.03 2.91
CA VAL A 49 -3.71 -14.20 3.18
C VAL A 49 -4.39 -14.94 4.32
N GLY A 50 -5.38 -15.77 3.97
CA GLY A 50 -6.06 -16.60 4.95
C GLY A 50 -5.20 -17.75 5.43
N GLY A 51 -5.47 -18.24 6.65
CA GLY A 51 -4.90 -19.51 7.13
C GLY A 51 -3.46 -19.47 7.62
N LEU A 52 -2.91 -18.31 7.95
CA LEU A 52 -1.61 -18.25 8.63
C LEU A 52 -1.77 -18.60 10.10
N ASP A 53 -0.93 -19.53 10.59
CA ASP A 53 -0.90 -19.94 12.00
C ASP A 53 -0.09 -18.95 12.85
N ALA A 54 0.93 -18.31 12.26
CA ALA A 54 1.80 -17.40 12.98
C ALA A 54 2.18 -16.16 12.16
N ALA A 55 2.35 -15.02 12.86
CA ALA A 55 2.95 -13.79 12.34
C ALA A 55 4.14 -13.40 13.22
N LEU A 56 5.32 -13.27 12.61
CA LEU A 56 6.54 -12.83 13.29
C LEU A 56 6.86 -11.41 12.82
N LEU A 57 6.83 -10.45 13.73
CA LEU A 57 7.14 -9.05 13.47
C LEU A 57 8.56 -8.78 13.98
N VAL A 58 9.49 -8.49 13.09
CA VAL A 58 10.88 -8.15 13.44
C VAL A 58 10.99 -6.62 13.51
N GLY A 59 11.17 -6.12 14.73
CA GLY A 59 11.09 -4.70 15.06
C GLY A 59 9.66 -4.16 15.15
N TYR A 60 9.51 -3.09 15.92
CA TYR A 60 8.23 -2.39 16.04
C TYR A 60 7.89 -1.67 14.73
N PRO A 61 6.69 -1.83 14.18
CA PRO A 61 6.32 -1.22 12.90
C PRO A 61 6.19 0.30 12.90
N GLY A 62 6.35 0.95 14.05
CA GLY A 62 6.26 2.39 14.21
C GLY A 62 4.89 2.89 14.71
N THR A 63 3.83 2.10 14.56
CA THR A 63 2.49 2.43 15.08
C THR A 63 1.81 1.20 15.69
N ILE A 64 0.90 1.43 16.64
CA ILE A 64 0.05 0.40 17.23
C ILE A 64 -0.85 -0.20 16.13
N ALA A 65 -1.44 0.67 15.30
CA ALA A 65 -2.30 0.25 14.19
C ALA A 65 -1.58 -0.74 13.25
N SER A 66 -0.37 -0.41 12.81
CA SER A 66 0.44 -1.26 11.93
C SER A 66 0.81 -2.58 12.61
N THR A 67 1.13 -2.53 13.91
CA THR A 67 1.43 -3.74 14.69
C THR A 67 0.24 -4.71 14.69
N TRP A 68 -0.96 -4.22 14.98
CA TRP A 68 -2.16 -5.05 14.99
C TRP A 68 -2.59 -5.51 13.59
N GLN A 69 -2.40 -4.68 12.56
CA GLN A 69 -2.70 -5.06 11.17
C GLN A 69 -1.80 -6.21 10.69
N ARG A 70 -0.51 -6.18 11.04
CA ARG A 70 0.45 -7.26 10.72
C ARG A 70 0.20 -8.50 11.58
N ALA A 71 0.01 -8.35 12.87
CA ALA A 71 -0.32 -9.44 13.77
C ALA A 71 -1.62 -10.16 13.35
N GLY A 72 -2.62 -9.40 12.93
CA GLY A 72 -3.90 -9.89 12.44
C GLY A 72 -3.86 -10.59 11.07
N ARG A 73 -2.68 -10.79 10.48
CA ARG A 73 -2.52 -11.70 9.33
C ARG A 73 -2.57 -13.16 9.75
N ALA A 74 -2.24 -13.47 11.00
CA ALA A 74 -2.47 -14.79 11.58
C ALA A 74 -3.86 -14.87 12.22
N GLY A 75 -4.46 -16.06 12.26
CA GLY A 75 -5.64 -16.34 13.08
C GLY A 75 -6.99 -16.00 12.46
N ARG A 76 -7.13 -15.96 11.17
CA ARG A 76 -8.44 -15.74 10.50
C ARG A 76 -9.40 -16.94 10.56
N GLY A 77 -8.93 -18.09 11.06
CA GLY A 77 -9.74 -19.28 11.28
C GLY A 77 -10.28 -19.37 12.72
N ARG A 78 -10.82 -20.54 13.06
CA ARG A 78 -11.27 -20.88 14.42
C ARG A 78 -10.13 -21.45 15.30
N ALA A 79 -8.98 -21.74 14.71
CA ALA A 79 -7.83 -22.27 15.42
C ALA A 79 -7.06 -21.15 16.14
N PRO A 80 -6.40 -21.45 17.29
CA PRO A 80 -5.48 -20.53 17.91
C PRO A 80 -4.36 -20.14 16.98
N SER A 81 -3.92 -18.89 17.04
CA SER A 81 -2.82 -18.37 16.24
C SER A 81 -1.83 -17.63 17.13
N LEU A 82 -0.62 -17.45 16.62
CA LEU A 82 0.47 -16.83 17.36
C LEU A 82 0.95 -15.57 16.64
N ALA A 83 1.02 -14.43 17.36
CA ALA A 83 1.74 -13.25 16.91
C ALA A 83 2.92 -12.99 17.86
N VAL A 84 4.11 -12.79 17.29
CA VAL A 84 5.34 -12.56 18.06
C VAL A 84 5.99 -11.27 17.56
N LEU A 85 6.19 -10.31 18.46
CA LEU A 85 7.02 -9.14 18.21
C LEU A 85 8.44 -9.43 18.71
N ILE A 86 9.41 -9.46 17.81
CA ILE A 86 10.83 -9.66 18.09
C ILE A 86 11.46 -8.26 18.13
N ALA A 87 11.76 -7.80 19.32
CA ALA A 87 12.36 -6.48 19.52
C ALA A 87 13.79 -6.42 18.98
N LEU A 88 14.12 -5.34 18.31
CA LEU A 88 15.47 -4.98 17.95
C LEU A 88 16.19 -4.31 19.15
N ASP A 89 17.50 -4.16 19.04
CA ASP A 89 18.29 -3.47 20.06
C ASP A 89 18.30 -1.94 19.82
N ASP A 90 17.09 -1.38 19.80
CA ASP A 90 16.89 0.06 19.75
C ASP A 90 16.00 0.54 20.91
N ALA A 91 16.05 1.85 21.18
CA ALA A 91 15.43 2.43 22.36
C ALA A 91 13.90 2.25 22.40
N LEU A 92 13.24 2.31 21.24
CA LEU A 92 11.78 2.22 21.16
C LEU A 92 11.31 0.79 21.36
N ASP A 93 11.92 -0.16 20.68
CA ASP A 93 11.59 -1.58 20.81
C ASP A 93 11.84 -2.05 22.25
N GLN A 94 12.97 -1.66 22.84
CA GLN A 94 13.30 -2.00 24.23
C GLN A 94 12.36 -1.35 25.23
N TYR A 95 11.87 -0.14 24.95
CA TYR A 95 10.84 0.51 25.77
C TYR A 95 9.54 -0.32 25.76
N LEU A 96 9.08 -0.75 24.58
CA LEU A 96 7.85 -1.53 24.44
C LEU A 96 7.93 -2.88 25.14
N MET A 97 9.10 -3.53 25.13
CA MET A 97 9.29 -4.78 25.86
C MET A 97 9.19 -4.61 27.36
N ARG A 98 9.60 -3.46 27.89
CA ARG A 98 9.46 -3.13 29.33
C ARG A 98 8.08 -2.61 29.69
N HIS A 99 7.34 -2.09 28.71
CA HIS A 99 6.02 -1.48 28.90
C HIS A 99 4.99 -2.08 27.92
N PRO A 100 4.68 -3.38 28.01
CA PRO A 100 3.77 -4.05 27.07
C PRO A 100 2.36 -3.44 27.06
N ASP A 101 1.92 -2.86 28.18
CA ASP A 101 0.64 -2.15 28.27
C ASP A 101 0.50 -1.03 27.23
N TYR A 102 1.60 -0.50 26.72
CA TYR A 102 1.57 0.50 25.66
C TYR A 102 0.92 -0.06 24.39
N LEU A 103 1.19 -1.32 24.04
CA LEU A 103 0.60 -1.97 22.86
C LEU A 103 -0.82 -2.50 23.12
N PHE A 104 -1.09 -2.98 24.33
CA PHE A 104 -2.33 -3.72 24.62
C PHE A 104 -3.45 -2.85 25.20
N SER A 105 -3.13 -1.71 25.83
CA SER A 105 -4.13 -0.89 26.55
C SER A 105 -4.38 0.46 25.89
N ARG A 106 -3.56 0.88 24.91
CA ARG A 106 -3.77 2.15 24.23
C ARG A 106 -4.58 1.97 22.94
N PRO A 107 -5.42 2.95 22.60
CA PRO A 107 -6.07 2.98 21.29
C PRO A 107 -5.01 3.14 20.18
N CYS A 108 -5.37 2.74 18.96
CA CYS A 108 -4.58 3.05 17.79
C CYS A 108 -4.45 4.56 17.60
N GLU A 109 -3.40 4.97 16.91
CA GLU A 109 -3.12 6.35 16.58
C GLU A 109 -4.29 6.97 15.79
N HIS A 110 -4.61 8.23 16.08
CA HIS A 110 -5.60 8.98 15.34
C HIS A 110 -5.06 9.31 13.94
N ALA A 111 -5.85 9.00 12.92
CA ALA A 111 -5.57 9.47 11.57
C ALA A 111 -5.84 10.98 11.49
N VAL A 112 -4.84 11.74 11.06
CA VAL A 112 -5.00 13.16 10.74
C VAL A 112 -5.13 13.25 9.23
N ILE A 113 -6.31 13.67 8.77
CA ILE A 113 -6.61 13.84 7.36
C ILE A 113 -7.03 15.28 7.08
N ASP A 114 -6.73 15.79 5.90
CA ASP A 114 -7.25 17.04 5.38
C ASP A 114 -8.22 16.72 4.21
N PRO A 115 -9.53 16.60 4.50
CA PRO A 115 -10.52 16.30 3.46
C PRO A 115 -10.73 17.45 2.47
N GLU A 116 -10.28 18.65 2.81
CA GLU A 116 -10.38 19.84 1.98
C GLU A 116 -9.10 20.13 1.16
N ASN A 117 -8.11 19.22 1.22
CA ASN A 117 -6.92 19.35 0.40
C ASN A 117 -7.30 19.43 -1.09
N PRO A 118 -7.00 20.55 -1.78
CA PRO A 118 -7.51 20.78 -3.12
C PRO A 118 -6.98 19.80 -4.16
N TYR A 119 -5.78 19.26 -3.97
CA TYR A 119 -5.20 18.27 -4.88
C TYR A 119 -5.90 16.91 -4.78
N ILE A 120 -6.18 16.47 -3.56
CA ILE A 120 -6.94 15.24 -3.30
C ILE A 120 -8.37 15.41 -3.78
N LEU A 121 -9.00 16.54 -3.42
CA LEU A 121 -10.36 16.85 -3.80
C LEU A 121 -10.53 16.93 -5.33
N ALA A 122 -9.57 17.51 -6.06
CA ALA A 122 -9.58 17.55 -7.51
C ALA A 122 -9.61 16.13 -8.14
N GLY A 123 -8.80 15.20 -7.62
CA GLY A 123 -8.83 13.80 -8.03
C GLY A 123 -10.20 13.15 -7.82
N HIS A 124 -10.78 13.33 -6.64
CA HIS A 124 -12.09 12.78 -6.30
C HIS A 124 -13.22 13.41 -7.14
N LEU A 125 -13.21 14.70 -7.37
CA LEU A 125 -14.22 15.38 -8.21
C LEU A 125 -14.16 14.94 -9.68
N ARG A 126 -12.96 14.70 -10.23
CA ARG A 126 -12.81 14.09 -11.56
C ARG A 126 -13.47 12.72 -11.65
N CYS A 127 -13.18 11.86 -10.68
CA CYS A 127 -13.79 10.52 -10.62
C CYS A 127 -15.30 10.60 -10.47
N ALA A 128 -15.81 11.42 -9.57
CA ALA A 128 -17.23 11.59 -9.35
C ALA A 128 -17.94 12.13 -10.61
N ALA A 129 -17.37 13.14 -11.30
CA ALA A 129 -17.93 13.70 -12.52
C ALA A 129 -17.96 12.72 -13.69
N ALA A 130 -17.05 11.71 -13.70
CA ALA A 130 -17.04 10.65 -14.69
C ALA A 130 -18.15 9.62 -14.47
N GLU A 131 -18.59 9.46 -13.23
CA GLU A 131 -19.69 8.55 -12.86
C GLU A 131 -21.05 9.25 -12.94
N VAL A 132 -21.16 10.45 -12.33
CA VAL A 132 -22.39 11.24 -12.27
C VAL A 132 -22.04 12.72 -12.32
N ALA A 133 -22.81 13.50 -13.11
CA ALA A 133 -22.60 14.94 -13.22
C ALA A 133 -22.69 15.65 -11.86
N LEU A 134 -21.66 16.39 -11.52
CA LEU A 134 -21.59 17.18 -10.28
C LEU A 134 -22.53 18.39 -10.34
N TRP A 135 -23.02 18.80 -9.19
CA TRP A 135 -23.87 19.98 -9.03
C TRP A 135 -23.58 20.70 -7.70
N GLU A 136 -24.19 21.85 -7.49
CA GLU A 136 -23.92 22.68 -6.31
C GLU A 136 -24.21 21.96 -4.97
N GLY A 137 -25.22 21.08 -4.93
CA GLY A 137 -25.57 20.31 -3.74
C GLY A 137 -24.49 19.31 -3.29
N ASP A 138 -23.54 18.95 -4.15
CA ASP A 138 -22.48 18.02 -3.84
C ASP A 138 -21.45 18.60 -2.85
N THR A 139 -21.54 19.91 -2.53
CA THR A 139 -20.80 20.51 -1.41
C THR A 139 -21.11 19.85 -0.07
N GLN A 140 -22.28 19.23 0.07
CA GLN A 140 -22.63 18.46 1.27
C GLN A 140 -21.80 17.17 1.41
N LEU A 141 -21.31 16.62 0.30
CA LEU A 141 -20.52 15.38 0.25
C LEU A 141 -19.00 15.68 0.23
N PHE A 142 -18.61 16.67 -0.58
CA PHE A 142 -17.20 16.96 -0.86
C PHE A 142 -16.65 18.17 -0.10
N GLY A 143 -17.47 18.80 0.73
CA GLY A 143 -17.09 19.98 1.51
C GLY A 143 -17.25 21.32 0.75
N PRO A 144 -17.08 22.44 1.45
CA PRO A 144 -17.38 23.77 0.91
C PRO A 144 -16.47 24.18 -0.25
N ARG A 145 -15.26 23.63 -0.34
CA ARG A 145 -14.32 23.95 -1.42
C ARG A 145 -14.58 23.22 -2.73
N ALA A 146 -15.56 22.30 -2.77
CA ALA A 146 -15.84 21.49 -3.96
C ALA A 146 -16.14 22.32 -5.21
N LEU A 147 -16.93 23.41 -5.06
CA LEU A 147 -17.26 24.27 -6.19
C LEU A 147 -16.09 25.13 -6.69
N GLU A 148 -15.22 25.56 -5.78
CA GLU A 148 -13.98 26.26 -6.14
C GLU A 148 -13.09 25.35 -6.99
N VAL A 149 -12.85 24.13 -6.51
CA VAL A 149 -12.03 23.13 -7.20
C VAL A 149 -12.67 22.71 -8.53
N ALA A 150 -13.99 22.52 -8.58
CA ALA A 150 -14.69 22.19 -9.82
C ALA A 150 -14.53 23.27 -10.90
N ARG A 151 -14.53 24.56 -10.53
CA ARG A 151 -14.26 25.67 -11.46
C ARG A 151 -12.83 25.63 -11.98
N VAL A 152 -11.85 25.36 -11.12
CA VAL A 152 -10.45 25.22 -11.54
C VAL A 152 -10.31 24.04 -12.52
N LEU A 153 -10.98 22.91 -12.27
CA LEU A 153 -10.99 21.78 -13.18
C LEU A 153 -11.68 22.08 -14.52
N GLU A 154 -12.71 22.94 -14.50
CA GLU A 154 -13.35 23.46 -15.74
C GLU A 154 -12.39 24.34 -16.54
N GLU A 155 -11.67 25.25 -15.89
CA GLU A 155 -10.66 26.11 -16.53
C GLU A 155 -9.51 25.31 -17.15
N HIS A 156 -9.12 24.18 -16.53
CA HIS A 156 -8.12 23.27 -17.07
C HIS A 156 -8.64 22.32 -18.15
N GLY A 157 -9.95 22.29 -18.38
CA GLY A 157 -10.57 21.45 -19.41
C GLY A 157 -10.81 20.01 -18.99
N ASP A 158 -10.64 19.68 -17.72
CA ASP A 158 -10.98 18.37 -17.17
C ASP A 158 -12.48 18.17 -17.00
N LEU A 159 -13.18 19.25 -16.66
CA LEU A 159 -14.63 19.30 -16.56
C LEU A 159 -15.22 20.26 -17.59
N ILE A 160 -16.45 19.99 -17.98
CA ILE A 160 -17.25 20.90 -18.81
C ILE A 160 -18.57 21.20 -18.11
N ARG A 161 -18.88 22.49 -17.97
CA ARG A 161 -20.15 22.93 -17.40
C ARG A 161 -21.24 22.98 -18.45
N ARG A 162 -22.35 22.33 -18.17
CA ARG A 162 -23.59 22.45 -18.99
C ARG A 162 -24.74 22.73 -18.06
N ARG A 163 -25.38 23.89 -18.26
CA ARG A 163 -26.37 24.46 -17.33
C ARG A 163 -25.72 24.62 -15.93
N GLU A 164 -26.23 23.94 -14.90
CA GLU A 164 -25.75 24.04 -13.52
C GLU A 164 -25.00 22.77 -13.05
N ARG A 165 -24.48 21.98 -14.01
CA ARG A 165 -23.79 20.73 -13.72
C ARG A 165 -22.46 20.66 -14.43
N TRP A 166 -21.47 20.02 -13.78
CA TRP A 166 -20.17 19.71 -14.37
C TRP A 166 -20.11 18.23 -14.76
N TYR A 167 -19.63 18.00 -15.95
CA TYR A 167 -19.45 16.68 -16.55
C TYR A 167 -17.97 16.46 -16.83
N TRP A 168 -17.53 15.20 -16.77
CA TRP A 168 -16.21 14.82 -17.22
C TRP A 168 -16.03 15.13 -18.71
N ALA A 169 -14.96 15.87 -19.05
CA ALA A 169 -14.76 16.40 -20.40
C ALA A 169 -13.91 15.49 -21.30
N VAL A 170 -13.22 14.46 -20.75
CA VAL A 170 -12.25 13.61 -21.45
C VAL A 170 -12.77 12.17 -21.58
N PRO A 171 -13.67 11.85 -22.52
CA PRO A 171 -14.44 10.60 -22.54
C PRO A 171 -13.61 9.31 -22.66
N LYS A 172 -12.42 9.38 -23.24
CA LYS A 172 -11.55 8.22 -23.49
C LYS A 172 -10.59 7.92 -22.33
N ARG A 173 -10.57 8.75 -21.30
CA ARG A 173 -9.70 8.61 -20.14
C ARG A 173 -10.54 8.36 -18.90
N TYR A 174 -10.26 7.28 -18.20
CA TYR A 174 -10.90 6.98 -16.92
C TYR A 174 -10.08 7.65 -15.80
N PRO A 175 -10.62 8.67 -15.10
CA PRO A 175 -9.82 9.51 -14.21
C PRO A 175 -9.26 8.77 -13.00
N ALA A 176 -9.91 7.69 -12.55
CA ALA A 176 -9.42 6.92 -11.42
C ALA A 176 -8.07 6.22 -11.69
N SER A 177 -7.67 6.06 -12.97
CA SER A 177 -6.35 5.53 -13.30
C SER A 177 -5.21 6.50 -12.93
N ASP A 178 -5.53 7.78 -12.75
CA ASP A 178 -4.56 8.83 -12.45
C ASP A 178 -4.62 9.26 -10.98
N VAL A 179 -5.51 8.66 -10.18
CA VAL A 179 -5.68 9.00 -8.76
C VAL A 179 -5.03 7.93 -7.90
N GLU A 180 -3.90 8.29 -7.31
CA GLU A 180 -3.19 7.45 -6.36
C GLU A 180 -3.74 7.67 -4.95
N VAL A 181 -4.31 6.62 -4.34
CA VAL A 181 -4.87 6.68 -2.98
C VAL A 181 -3.78 6.62 -1.91
N ARG A 182 -2.60 6.10 -2.25
CA ARG A 182 -1.50 5.85 -1.30
C ARG A 182 -0.33 6.82 -1.40
N SER A 183 -0.23 7.56 -2.48
CA SER A 183 0.90 8.45 -2.76
C SER A 183 0.41 9.77 -3.32
N ALA A 184 1.08 10.86 -2.96
CA ALA A 184 0.83 12.17 -3.53
C ALA A 184 1.44 12.34 -4.93
N SER A 185 2.37 11.47 -5.33
CA SER A 185 2.96 11.42 -6.67
C SER A 185 2.65 10.08 -7.33
N GLY A 186 2.05 10.10 -8.52
CA GLY A 186 1.76 8.91 -9.32
C GLY A 186 2.95 8.39 -10.13
N ASP A 187 4.17 8.92 -9.93
CA ASP A 187 5.33 8.56 -10.71
C ASP A 187 5.93 7.22 -10.24
N ILE A 188 5.98 6.26 -11.16
CA ILE A 188 6.50 4.92 -10.93
C ILE A 188 7.66 4.67 -11.89
N TYR A 189 8.81 4.24 -11.38
CA TYR A 189 9.94 3.78 -12.18
C TYR A 189 9.86 2.28 -12.39
N ARG A 190 10.14 1.84 -13.62
CA ARG A 190 10.25 0.43 -13.97
C ARG A 190 11.70 -0.02 -13.85
N ILE A 191 11.93 -1.14 -13.19
CA ILE A 191 13.23 -1.77 -13.04
C ILE A 191 13.34 -2.83 -14.13
N ILE A 192 14.23 -2.62 -15.09
CA ILE A 192 14.41 -3.48 -16.24
C ILE A 192 15.83 -4.03 -16.21
N GLU A 193 15.96 -5.34 -16.25
CA GLU A 193 17.23 -6.01 -16.48
C GLU A 193 17.67 -5.78 -17.93
N THR A 194 18.88 -5.24 -18.10
CA THR A 194 19.33 -4.77 -19.42
C THR A 194 19.77 -5.88 -20.36
N THR A 195 20.18 -7.06 -19.83
CA THR A 195 20.69 -8.17 -20.62
C THR A 195 19.59 -8.83 -21.44
N GLU A 196 18.44 -9.06 -20.85
CA GLU A 196 17.29 -9.72 -21.48
C GLU A 196 16.11 -8.78 -21.73
N GLY A 197 16.19 -7.53 -21.29
CA GLY A 197 15.10 -6.57 -21.38
C GLY A 197 13.89 -6.93 -20.47
N ARG A 198 14.10 -7.77 -19.48
CA ARG A 198 13.06 -8.29 -18.61
C ARG A 198 12.65 -7.26 -17.54
N LEU A 199 11.36 -7.01 -17.41
CA LEU A 199 10.82 -6.20 -16.33
C LEU A 199 10.88 -6.99 -15.01
N LEU A 200 11.70 -6.53 -14.06
CA LEU A 200 11.85 -7.13 -12.73
C LEU A 200 10.80 -6.63 -11.75
N GLY A 201 10.44 -5.36 -11.82
CA GLY A 201 9.50 -4.78 -10.88
C GLY A 201 9.30 -3.28 -11.08
N THR A 202 8.66 -2.67 -10.10
CA THR A 202 8.43 -1.22 -10.06
C THR A 202 8.80 -0.66 -8.70
N VAL A 203 9.15 0.63 -8.68
CA VAL A 203 9.45 1.38 -7.47
C VAL A 203 8.88 2.79 -7.58
N ASP A 204 8.31 3.31 -6.49
CA ASP A 204 7.81 4.68 -6.43
C ASP A 204 8.95 5.68 -6.61
N ALA A 205 8.69 6.81 -7.28
CA ALA A 205 9.68 7.83 -7.57
C ALA A 205 10.41 8.31 -6.31
N ALA A 206 9.69 8.50 -5.21
CA ALA A 206 10.28 8.94 -3.94
C ALA A 206 11.32 7.96 -3.38
N ARG A 207 11.17 6.67 -3.65
CA ARG A 207 12.08 5.60 -3.19
C ARG A 207 13.12 5.19 -4.22
N ALA A 208 12.92 5.56 -5.49
CA ALA A 208 13.81 5.15 -6.56
C ALA A 208 15.26 5.60 -6.32
N PHE A 209 15.43 6.84 -5.87
CA PHE A 209 16.74 7.42 -5.60
C PHE A 209 17.47 6.79 -4.40
N GLU A 210 16.75 6.13 -3.51
CA GLU A 210 17.33 5.39 -2.38
C GLU A 210 17.62 3.93 -2.72
N GLN A 211 16.83 3.32 -3.61
CA GLN A 211 16.83 1.87 -3.82
C GLN A 211 17.44 1.41 -5.14
N VAL A 212 17.40 2.24 -6.18
CA VAL A 212 17.77 1.86 -7.55
C VAL A 212 18.67 2.90 -8.24
N HIS A 213 19.53 3.56 -7.51
CA HIS A 213 20.52 4.48 -8.05
C HIS A 213 21.73 3.74 -8.66
N PRO A 214 22.57 4.40 -9.48
CA PRO A 214 23.80 3.81 -9.98
C PRO A 214 24.69 3.29 -8.83
N GLY A 215 25.07 2.01 -8.90
CA GLY A 215 25.86 1.34 -7.85
C GLY A 215 25.03 0.70 -6.74
N ALA A 216 23.70 0.85 -6.73
CA ALA A 216 22.84 0.11 -5.83
C ALA A 216 22.78 -1.37 -6.23
N ILE A 217 22.65 -2.26 -5.24
CA ILE A 217 22.37 -3.67 -5.46
C ILE A 217 20.87 -3.89 -5.26
N TYR A 218 20.17 -4.20 -6.34
CA TYR A 218 18.75 -4.53 -6.29
C TYR A 218 18.54 -6.03 -6.12
N LEU A 219 17.91 -6.44 -5.03
CA LEU A 219 17.59 -7.84 -4.77
C LEU A 219 16.18 -8.16 -5.29
N HIS A 220 16.08 -9.15 -6.17
CA HIS A 220 14.81 -9.64 -6.71
C HIS A 220 14.71 -11.15 -6.57
N GLN A 221 13.75 -11.64 -5.79
CA GLN A 221 13.51 -13.07 -5.55
C GLN A 221 14.74 -13.88 -5.10
N GLY A 222 15.70 -13.24 -4.40
CA GLY A 222 16.93 -13.85 -3.92
C GLY A 222 18.13 -13.71 -4.86
N GLU A 223 17.96 -13.14 -6.03
CA GLU A 223 19.01 -12.79 -6.98
C GLU A 223 19.40 -11.32 -6.86
N ALA A 224 20.67 -11.00 -7.08
CA ALA A 224 21.23 -9.66 -7.03
C ALA A 224 21.44 -9.11 -8.46
N TYR A 225 20.98 -7.89 -8.70
CA TYR A 225 21.11 -7.17 -9.96
C TYR A 225 21.86 -5.86 -9.78
#